data_104fd79503fa940c2eea5b8266ab7cbf
#
_entry.id   104fd79503fa940c2eea5b8266ab7cbf
#
_cell.length_a   1.000
_cell.length_b   1.000
_cell.length_c   1.000
_cell.angle_alpha   90.00
_cell.angle_beta   90.00
_cell.angle_gamma   90.00
#
_symmetry.space_group_name_H-M   'P 1'
#
loop_
_entity.id
_entity.type
_entity.pdbx_description
1 polymer ?
#
loop_
_entity_poly.entity_id
_entity_poly.type
_entity_poly.pdbx_seq_one_letter_code
_entity_poly.pdbx_strand_id
1 'polypeptide(L)'
;MFLFLDVASPISEFHLINDKKIIDSIKITNNTDQKLSDLLIPTYLQIDNDYKLSKKLKKLIITIGPGSYTALRVGASFIAGLSQSMNLPVAVISTSTIYKYLSDTHQQIGIYFESSNNQKFFLYKKNSEYINIKIENQNFVIPEFISYIFYNLSLPKFIDTKIKSEMFSIKMNVLENLQKLEFNKNLIIKPIYISNNSILN
;
A
#
# COMPACT_ATOMS: atom_id res chain seq x y z
N MET A 1 -13.71 10.73 10.46
CA MET A 1 -12.30 10.79 10.05
C MET A 1 -11.77 9.37 9.93
N PHE A 2 -10.91 9.10 8.95
CA PHE A 2 -10.20 7.83 8.78
C PHE A 2 -8.71 8.06 8.91
N LEU A 3 -8.02 7.11 9.49
CA LEU A 3 -6.56 7.06 9.50
C LEU A 3 -6.13 5.96 8.52
N PHE A 4 -5.35 6.34 7.52
CA PHE A 4 -4.74 5.43 6.57
C PHE A 4 -3.24 5.37 6.79
N LEU A 5 -2.71 4.19 7.11
CA LEU A 5 -1.29 3.90 7.26
C LEU A 5 -0.78 3.18 6.00
N ASP A 6 0.05 3.87 5.23
CA ASP A 6 0.78 3.25 4.12
C ASP A 6 2.19 2.87 4.57
N VAL A 7 2.47 1.57 4.64
CA VAL A 7 3.77 0.98 4.98
C VAL A 7 4.33 0.11 3.84
N ALA A 8 3.62 0.03 2.71
CA ALA A 8 4.08 -0.70 1.54
C ALA A 8 4.90 0.18 0.59
N SER A 9 4.58 1.45 0.47
CA SER A 9 5.29 2.43 -0.35
C SER A 9 6.73 2.67 0.09
N PRO A 10 7.59 3.28 -0.76
CA PRO A 10 8.99 3.57 -0.44
C PRO A 10 9.17 4.38 0.85
N ILE A 11 8.24 5.30 1.11
CA ILE A 11 8.17 6.09 2.34
C ILE A 11 6.89 5.73 3.06
N SER A 12 7.00 5.33 4.33
CA SER A 12 5.81 5.07 5.15
C SER A 12 5.15 6.39 5.56
N GLU A 13 3.83 6.46 5.43
CA GLU A 13 3.06 7.69 5.71
C GLU A 13 1.76 7.38 6.45
N PHE A 14 1.37 8.32 7.32
CA PHE A 14 -0.02 8.45 7.77
C PHE A 14 -0.77 9.43 6.87
N HIS A 15 -1.97 9.05 6.45
CA HIS A 15 -2.89 9.95 5.76
C HIS A 15 -4.17 10.09 6.57
N LEU A 16 -4.54 11.33 6.83
CA LEU A 16 -5.80 11.67 7.48
C LEU A 16 -6.85 11.95 6.40
N ILE A 17 -7.95 11.20 6.43
CA ILE A 17 -9.02 11.33 5.44
C ILE A 17 -10.29 11.79 6.17
N ASN A 18 -10.88 12.86 5.68
CA ASN A 18 -12.19 13.34 6.14
C ASN A 18 -13.01 13.81 4.93
N ASP A 19 -14.29 13.46 4.92
CA ASP A 19 -15.25 13.87 3.87
C ASP A 19 -14.71 13.64 2.44
N LYS A 20 -14.12 12.47 2.20
CA LYS A 20 -13.52 12.05 0.92
C LYS A 20 -12.35 12.94 0.46
N LYS A 21 -11.67 13.60 1.39
CA LYS A 21 -10.46 14.38 1.12
C LYS A 21 -9.34 13.95 2.05
N ILE A 22 -8.13 13.94 1.52
CA ILE A 22 -6.92 13.85 2.35
C ILE A 22 -6.71 15.24 2.94
N ILE A 23 -6.82 15.34 4.27
CA ILE A 23 -6.61 16.60 4.98
C ILE A 23 -5.15 16.80 5.40
N ASP A 24 -4.41 15.69 5.55
CA ASP A 24 -2.97 15.71 5.80
C ASP A 24 -2.31 14.39 5.41
N SER A 25 -0.99 14.45 5.12
CA SER A 25 -0.13 13.31 4.82
C SER A 25 1.20 13.48 5.55
N ILE A 26 1.44 12.68 6.57
CA ILE A 26 2.56 12.80 7.47
C ILE A 26 3.53 11.65 7.24
N LYS A 27 4.75 11.96 6.81
CA LYS A 27 5.82 10.98 6.63
C LYS A 27 6.32 10.47 7.96
N ILE A 28 6.45 9.14 8.06
CA ILE A 28 7.02 8.47 9.23
C ILE A 28 8.52 8.29 8.97
N THR A 29 9.23 9.38 8.96
CA THR A 29 10.68 9.39 8.73
C THR A 29 11.28 10.58 9.48
N ASN A 30 12.54 10.45 9.77
CA ASN A 30 13.36 11.59 10.20
C ASN A 30 14.68 11.56 9.41
N ASN A 31 15.51 12.55 9.58
CA ASN A 31 16.81 12.68 8.95
C ASN A 31 17.89 11.78 9.61
N THR A 32 17.48 10.82 10.43
CA THR A 32 18.37 9.89 11.13
C THR A 32 18.05 8.46 10.70
N ASP A 33 18.97 7.52 10.93
CA ASP A 33 18.83 6.09 10.60
C ASP A 33 17.83 5.33 11.52
N GLN A 34 16.86 6.04 12.11
CA GLN A 34 15.87 5.41 12.98
C GLN A 34 14.92 4.51 12.19
N LYS A 35 14.57 3.39 12.81
CA LYS A 35 13.68 2.40 12.23
C LYS A 35 12.24 2.85 12.30
N LEU A 36 11.41 2.38 11.39
CA LEU A 36 9.96 2.62 11.43
C LEU A 36 9.34 2.25 12.79
N SER A 37 9.81 1.18 13.44
CA SER A 37 9.36 0.76 14.77
C SER A 37 9.52 1.84 15.84
N ASP A 38 10.55 2.65 15.71
CA ASP A 38 10.90 3.66 16.72
C ASP A 38 10.11 4.96 16.48
N LEU A 39 9.70 5.20 15.24
CA LEU A 39 9.06 6.45 14.81
C LEU A 39 7.53 6.36 14.75
N LEU A 40 6.97 5.18 14.52
CA LEU A 40 5.56 5.01 14.22
C LEU A 40 4.65 5.50 15.35
N ILE A 41 4.92 5.07 16.59
CA ILE A 41 4.14 5.46 17.76
C ILE A 41 4.32 6.94 18.11
N PRO A 42 5.55 7.50 18.21
CA PRO A 42 5.74 8.93 18.44
C PRO A 42 5.06 9.80 17.40
N THR A 43 5.14 9.45 16.10
CA THR A 43 4.46 10.18 15.03
C THR A 43 2.94 10.14 15.22
N TYR A 44 2.39 8.96 15.51
CA TYR A 44 0.95 8.84 15.79
C TYR A 44 0.50 9.69 16.98
N LEU A 45 1.25 9.70 18.10
CA LEU A 45 0.93 10.48 19.28
C LEU A 45 0.95 11.99 19.00
N GLN A 46 1.90 12.46 18.19
CA GLN A 46 1.92 13.84 17.73
C GLN A 46 0.66 14.17 16.91
N ILE A 47 0.31 13.33 15.93
CA ILE A 47 -0.90 13.51 15.12
C ILE A 47 -2.17 13.45 15.98
N ASP A 48 -2.24 12.54 16.95
CA ASP A 48 -3.39 12.47 17.87
C ASP A 48 -3.51 13.75 18.69
N ASN A 49 -2.39 14.30 19.16
CA ASN A 49 -2.39 15.57 19.89
C ASN A 49 -2.91 16.73 19.03
N ASP A 50 -2.47 16.81 17.77
CA ASP A 50 -2.79 17.93 16.87
C ASP A 50 -4.23 17.84 16.35
N TYR A 51 -4.69 16.67 15.98
CA TYR A 51 -6.00 16.44 15.35
C TYR A 51 -7.06 15.88 16.27
N LYS A 52 -6.71 15.47 17.52
CA LYS A 52 -7.59 14.79 18.48
C LYS A 52 -8.18 13.51 17.88
N LEU A 53 -7.31 12.68 17.29
CA LEU A 53 -7.71 11.47 16.57
C LEU A 53 -8.47 10.49 17.45
N SER A 54 -8.03 10.30 18.69
CA SER A 54 -8.67 9.43 19.69
C SER A 54 -10.18 9.71 19.86
N LYS A 55 -10.62 10.95 19.59
CA LYS A 55 -12.03 11.36 19.67
C LYS A 55 -12.76 11.38 18.31
N LYS A 56 -12.02 11.39 17.20
CA LYS A 56 -12.59 11.64 15.85
C LYS A 56 -12.49 10.45 14.91
N LEU A 57 -11.58 9.49 15.18
CA LEU A 57 -11.41 8.34 14.33
C LEU A 57 -12.66 7.45 14.33
N LYS A 58 -13.03 6.98 13.14
CA LYS A 58 -14.15 6.06 12.92
C LYS A 58 -13.71 4.77 12.24
N LYS A 59 -12.64 4.82 11.45
CA LYS A 59 -12.17 3.69 10.65
C LYS A 59 -10.66 3.79 10.43
N LEU A 60 -10.03 2.62 10.25
CA LEU A 60 -8.61 2.48 9.97
C LEU A 60 -8.41 1.82 8.61
N ILE A 61 -7.37 2.22 7.90
CA ILE A 61 -6.96 1.64 6.62
C ILE A 61 -5.47 1.35 6.70
N ILE A 62 -5.02 0.23 6.14
CA ILE A 62 -3.60 -0.13 6.08
C ILE A 62 -3.25 -0.83 4.77
N THR A 63 -2.07 -0.51 4.21
CA THR A 63 -1.46 -1.33 3.16
C THR A 63 -0.82 -2.58 3.76
N ILE A 64 -1.08 -3.75 3.15
CA ILE A 64 -0.55 -5.04 3.63
C ILE A 64 0.47 -5.67 2.68
N GLY A 65 0.91 -4.96 1.67
CA GLY A 65 1.97 -5.39 0.77
C GLY A 65 1.54 -5.76 -0.66
N PRO A 66 2.50 -6.26 -1.43
CA PRO A 66 3.89 -6.59 -1.01
C PRO A 66 4.71 -5.36 -0.61
N GLY A 67 5.80 -5.61 0.12
CA GLY A 67 6.68 -4.54 0.59
C GLY A 67 7.70 -5.03 1.62
N SER A 68 8.34 -4.10 2.31
CA SER A 68 9.30 -4.41 3.36
C SER A 68 8.68 -5.28 4.47
N TYR A 69 9.26 -6.44 4.70
CA TYR A 69 8.82 -7.40 5.71
C TYR A 69 8.64 -6.77 7.11
N THR A 70 9.64 -6.01 7.54
CA THR A 70 9.60 -5.34 8.85
C THR A 70 8.53 -4.26 8.89
N ALA A 71 8.45 -3.40 7.86
CA ALA A 71 7.48 -2.32 7.83
C ALA A 71 6.04 -2.83 7.84
N LEU A 72 5.75 -3.87 7.04
CA LEU A 72 4.43 -4.48 6.99
C LEU A 72 4.00 -5.08 8.34
N ARG A 73 4.94 -5.74 9.07
CA ARG A 73 4.66 -6.31 10.39
C ARG A 73 4.43 -5.24 11.46
N VAL A 74 5.30 -4.24 11.49
CA VAL A 74 5.20 -3.14 12.45
C VAL A 74 3.88 -2.40 12.23
N GLY A 75 3.54 -2.06 10.98
CA GLY A 75 2.29 -1.40 10.65
C GLY A 75 1.06 -2.24 10.99
N ALA A 76 1.07 -3.54 10.65
CA ALA A 76 -0.03 -4.46 10.94
C ALA A 76 -0.29 -4.58 12.46
N SER A 77 0.78 -4.75 13.25
CA SER A 77 0.67 -4.84 14.72
C SER A 77 0.15 -3.54 15.34
N PHE A 78 0.62 -2.39 14.84
CA PHE A 78 0.16 -1.09 15.30
C PHE A 78 -1.33 -0.88 15.01
N ILE A 79 -1.77 -1.09 13.77
CA ILE A 79 -3.19 -0.93 13.39
C ILE A 79 -4.08 -1.93 14.10
N ALA A 80 -3.63 -3.17 14.31
CA ALA A 80 -4.38 -4.17 15.07
C ALA A 80 -4.57 -3.72 16.53
N GLY A 81 -3.51 -3.25 17.19
CA GLY A 81 -3.59 -2.71 18.55
C GLY A 81 -4.51 -1.49 18.65
N LEU A 82 -4.40 -0.56 17.71
CA LEU A 82 -5.26 0.63 17.67
C LEU A 82 -6.74 0.26 17.41
N SER A 83 -6.98 -0.68 16.49
CA SER A 83 -8.32 -1.21 16.20
C SER A 83 -8.98 -1.82 17.44
N GLN A 84 -8.23 -2.64 18.18
CA GLN A 84 -8.73 -3.28 19.40
C GLN A 84 -8.98 -2.26 20.51
N SER A 85 -8.03 -1.38 20.78
CA SER A 85 -8.12 -0.39 21.87
C SER A 85 -9.27 0.59 21.68
N MET A 86 -9.56 0.98 20.43
CA MET A 86 -10.61 1.95 20.10
C MET A 86 -11.88 1.32 19.52
N ASN A 87 -11.94 -0.01 19.41
CA ASN A 87 -13.03 -0.77 18.78
C ASN A 87 -13.39 -0.26 17.36
N LEU A 88 -12.37 0.03 16.56
CA LEU A 88 -12.53 0.58 15.21
C LEU A 88 -12.41 -0.51 14.12
N PRO A 89 -13.26 -0.47 13.08
CA PRO A 89 -13.12 -1.37 11.95
C PRO A 89 -11.95 -1.00 11.05
N VAL A 90 -11.33 -2.02 10.44
CA VAL A 90 -10.14 -1.90 9.59
C VAL A 90 -10.46 -2.37 8.18
N ALA A 91 -9.95 -1.64 7.18
CA ALA A 91 -9.82 -2.11 5.80
C ALA A 91 -8.34 -2.35 5.46
N VAL A 92 -8.06 -3.42 4.74
CA VAL A 92 -6.71 -3.76 4.27
C VAL A 92 -6.59 -3.55 2.77
N ILE A 93 -5.47 -3.01 2.34
CA ILE A 93 -5.16 -2.71 0.95
C ILE A 93 -3.93 -3.50 0.52
N SER A 94 -4.11 -4.37 -0.45
CA SER A 94 -3.01 -5.06 -1.14
C SER A 94 -2.80 -4.49 -2.54
N THR A 95 -1.69 -4.80 -3.20
CA THR A 95 -1.52 -4.47 -4.62
C THR A 95 -2.59 -5.11 -5.51
N SER A 96 -3.11 -6.28 -5.16
CA SER A 96 -4.24 -6.88 -5.89
C SER A 96 -5.55 -6.10 -5.70
N THR A 97 -5.75 -5.46 -4.55
CA THR A 97 -6.85 -4.51 -4.35
C THR A 97 -6.71 -3.30 -5.27
N ILE A 98 -5.50 -2.74 -5.36
CA ILE A 98 -5.20 -1.61 -6.26
C ILE A 98 -5.37 -2.04 -7.72
N TYR A 99 -4.90 -3.24 -8.08
CA TYR A 99 -5.09 -3.79 -9.42
C TYR A 99 -6.56 -3.82 -9.83
N LYS A 100 -7.47 -4.27 -8.96
CA LYS A 100 -8.90 -4.28 -9.23
C LYS A 100 -9.42 -2.89 -9.60
N TYR A 101 -8.98 -1.87 -8.87
CA TYR A 101 -9.43 -0.50 -9.10
C TYR A 101 -8.87 0.08 -10.40
N LEU A 102 -7.60 -0.18 -10.71
CA LEU A 102 -6.97 0.29 -11.95
C LEU A 102 -7.47 -0.47 -13.19
N SER A 103 -7.84 -1.75 -13.03
CA SER A 103 -8.36 -2.55 -14.14
C SER A 103 -9.78 -2.17 -14.58
N ASP A 104 -10.49 -1.35 -13.80
CA ASP A 104 -11.77 -0.78 -14.22
C ASP A 104 -11.61 0.15 -15.45
N THR A 105 -10.42 0.73 -15.64
CA THR A 105 -10.13 1.68 -16.72
C THR A 105 -9.33 1.09 -17.88
N HIS A 106 -8.55 0.04 -17.63
CA HIS A 106 -7.64 -0.54 -18.62
C HIS A 106 -7.64 -2.08 -18.53
N GLN A 107 -7.58 -2.75 -19.67
CA GLN A 107 -7.41 -4.19 -19.75
C GLN A 107 -5.92 -4.57 -19.86
N GLN A 108 -5.58 -5.82 -19.49
CA GLN A 108 -4.21 -6.36 -19.63
C GLN A 108 -3.14 -5.45 -18.99
N ILE A 109 -3.42 -5.02 -17.76
CA ILE A 109 -2.51 -4.15 -17.03
C ILE A 109 -1.45 -4.94 -16.26
N GLY A 110 -0.29 -4.28 -16.06
CA GLY A 110 0.72 -4.65 -15.07
C GLY A 110 0.89 -3.53 -14.06
N ILE A 111 1.21 -3.86 -12.81
CA ILE A 111 1.61 -2.88 -11.81
C ILE A 111 3.07 -3.13 -11.46
N TYR A 112 3.93 -2.17 -11.77
CA TYR A 112 5.28 -2.10 -11.24
C TYR A 112 5.28 -1.30 -9.95
N PHE A 113 5.74 -1.94 -8.89
CA PHE A 113 5.67 -1.38 -7.55
C PHE A 113 7.05 -1.40 -6.87
N GLU A 114 7.51 -0.24 -6.44
CA GLU A 114 8.68 -0.08 -5.59
C GLU A 114 8.25 0.11 -4.14
N SER A 115 8.87 -0.63 -3.22
CA SER A 115 8.68 -0.47 -1.79
C SER A 115 9.93 0.09 -1.12
N SER A 116 9.90 0.28 0.20
CA SER A 116 11.09 0.65 0.97
C SER A 116 12.22 -0.36 0.77
N ASN A 117 13.48 0.07 0.95
CA ASN A 117 14.68 -0.72 0.70
C ASN A 117 14.87 -1.13 -0.78
N ASN A 118 14.34 -0.33 -1.71
CA ASN A 118 14.47 -0.55 -3.16
C ASN A 118 13.98 -1.94 -3.63
N GLN A 119 13.08 -2.57 -2.87
CA GLN A 119 12.47 -3.81 -3.32
C GLN A 119 11.46 -3.51 -4.43
N LYS A 120 11.50 -4.32 -5.48
CA LYS A 120 10.72 -4.13 -6.69
C LYS A 120 9.83 -5.33 -6.94
N PHE A 121 8.59 -5.06 -7.30
CA PHE A 121 7.58 -6.07 -7.55
C PHE A 121 6.85 -5.79 -8.85
N PHE A 122 6.38 -6.85 -9.51
CA PHE A 122 5.50 -6.73 -10.65
C PHE A 122 4.26 -7.61 -10.45
N LEU A 123 3.10 -7.00 -10.51
CA LEU A 123 1.81 -7.67 -10.39
C LEU A 123 1.08 -7.63 -11.72
N TYR A 124 0.53 -8.76 -12.12
CA TYR A 124 -0.42 -8.87 -13.22
C TYR A 124 -1.46 -9.96 -12.94
N LYS A 125 -2.51 -10.02 -13.76
CA LYS A 125 -3.53 -11.06 -13.68
C LYS A 125 -3.45 -11.96 -14.90
N LYS A 126 -3.45 -13.29 -14.71
CA LYS A 126 -3.50 -14.30 -15.76
C LYS A 126 -4.45 -15.42 -15.33
N ASN A 127 -5.36 -15.85 -16.21
CA ASN A 127 -6.34 -16.91 -15.92
C ASN A 127 -7.10 -16.70 -14.59
N SER A 128 -7.53 -15.47 -14.32
CA SER A 128 -8.22 -15.06 -13.08
C SER A 128 -7.36 -15.03 -11.81
N GLU A 129 -6.08 -15.41 -11.85
CA GLU A 129 -5.15 -15.40 -10.74
C GLU A 129 -4.27 -14.15 -10.74
N TYR A 130 -3.95 -13.63 -9.54
CA TYR A 130 -2.98 -12.55 -9.37
C TYR A 130 -1.59 -13.15 -9.23
N ILE A 131 -0.69 -12.78 -10.13
CA ILE A 131 0.71 -13.19 -10.13
C ILE A 131 1.55 -12.02 -9.65
N ASN A 132 2.20 -12.18 -8.49
CA ASN A 132 3.14 -11.22 -7.95
C ASN A 132 4.56 -11.78 -8.08
N ILE A 133 5.44 -11.00 -8.67
CA ILE A 133 6.83 -11.35 -8.88
C ILE A 133 7.70 -10.33 -8.18
N LYS A 134 8.64 -10.79 -7.34
CA LYS A 134 9.72 -9.95 -6.83
C LYS A 134 10.80 -9.87 -7.90
N ILE A 135 11.15 -8.66 -8.32
CA ILE A 135 12.17 -8.43 -9.34
C ILE A 135 13.53 -8.32 -8.65
N GLU A 136 14.40 -9.32 -8.88
CA GLU A 136 15.74 -9.35 -8.26
C GLU A 136 16.85 -8.93 -9.21
N ASN A 137 16.62 -9.03 -10.51
CA ASN A 137 17.62 -8.72 -11.53
C ASN A 137 17.02 -7.89 -12.69
N GLN A 138 17.89 -7.36 -13.55
CA GLN A 138 17.49 -6.55 -14.71
C GLN A 138 16.94 -7.36 -15.88
N ASN A 139 16.97 -8.69 -15.80
CA ASN A 139 16.51 -9.59 -16.87
C ASN A 139 15.02 -9.95 -16.75
N PHE A 140 14.25 -9.20 -15.93
CA PHE A 140 12.81 -9.40 -15.83
C PHE A 140 12.14 -9.05 -17.17
N VAL A 141 11.39 -10.01 -17.70
CA VAL A 141 10.65 -9.86 -18.96
C VAL A 141 9.17 -9.68 -18.62
N ILE A 142 8.60 -8.60 -19.15
CA ILE A 142 7.17 -8.32 -19.02
C ILE A 142 6.41 -9.30 -19.92
N PRO A 143 5.33 -9.94 -19.43
CA PRO A 143 4.49 -10.79 -20.26
C PRO A 143 3.95 -10.03 -21.48
N GLU A 144 4.05 -10.63 -22.67
CA GLU A 144 3.70 -10.01 -23.97
C GLU A 144 2.25 -9.48 -24.06
N PHE A 145 1.33 -10.10 -23.29
CA PHE A 145 -0.08 -9.66 -23.27
C PHE A 145 -0.31 -8.38 -22.48
N ILE A 146 0.69 -7.87 -21.72
CA ILE A 146 0.56 -6.62 -20.97
C ILE A 146 0.68 -5.42 -21.91
N SER A 147 -0.38 -4.65 -22.01
CA SER A 147 -0.47 -3.48 -22.89
C SER A 147 -0.36 -2.15 -22.15
N TYR A 148 -0.50 -2.14 -20.81
CA TYR A 148 -0.47 -0.94 -20.00
C TYR A 148 0.20 -1.20 -18.64
N ILE A 149 1.05 -0.29 -18.19
CA ILE A 149 1.78 -0.44 -16.92
C ILE A 149 1.53 0.76 -16.01
N PHE A 150 1.04 0.48 -14.82
CA PHE A 150 1.01 1.45 -13.72
C PHE A 150 2.28 1.32 -12.87
N TYR A 151 2.84 2.43 -12.42
CA TYR A 151 4.02 2.46 -11.54
C TYR A 151 3.89 3.52 -10.44
N ASN A 152 4.44 3.26 -9.25
CA ASN A 152 4.24 4.13 -8.08
C ASN A 152 5.37 5.16 -7.84
N LEU A 153 6.55 4.97 -8.38
CA LEU A 153 7.69 5.86 -8.14
C LEU A 153 8.39 6.25 -9.45
N SER A 154 9.03 5.30 -10.13
CA SER A 154 9.74 5.54 -11.38
C SER A 154 9.52 4.38 -12.35
N LEU A 155 9.47 4.67 -13.64
CA LEU A 155 9.40 3.63 -14.64
C LEU A 155 10.79 3.01 -14.81
N PRO A 156 10.96 1.70 -14.61
CA PRO A 156 12.27 1.07 -14.72
C PRO A 156 12.74 1.03 -16.19
N LYS A 157 14.05 1.17 -16.39
CA LYS A 157 14.70 1.24 -17.73
C LYS A 157 14.48 -0.02 -18.61
N PHE A 158 14.16 -1.16 -18.00
CA PHE A 158 13.90 -2.41 -18.74
C PHE A 158 12.48 -2.50 -19.33
N ILE A 159 11.60 -1.56 -18.98
CA ILE A 159 10.26 -1.48 -19.59
C ILE A 159 10.40 -0.82 -20.96
N ASP A 160 9.94 -1.53 -21.99
CA ASP A 160 9.91 -1.00 -23.37
C ASP A 160 9.05 0.27 -23.40
N THR A 161 9.61 1.34 -23.95
CA THR A 161 8.91 2.64 -24.10
C THR A 161 7.68 2.58 -25.01
N LYS A 162 7.49 1.49 -25.75
CA LYS A 162 6.28 1.26 -26.54
C LYS A 162 5.08 0.87 -25.72
N ILE A 163 5.27 0.35 -24.47
CA ILE A 163 4.17 0.02 -23.58
C ILE A 163 3.69 1.32 -22.94
N LYS A 164 2.41 1.61 -23.06
CA LYS A 164 1.81 2.76 -22.38
C LYS A 164 1.95 2.62 -20.88
N SER A 165 2.31 3.70 -20.21
CA SER A 165 2.53 3.66 -18.77
C SER A 165 2.08 4.95 -18.08
N GLU A 166 1.64 4.81 -16.82
CA GLU A 166 1.15 5.90 -16.01
C GLU A 166 1.59 5.75 -14.56
N MET A 167 1.92 6.87 -13.93
CA MET A 167 2.23 6.88 -12.51
C MET A 167 0.94 6.90 -11.69
N PHE A 168 0.85 6.00 -10.70
CA PHE A 168 -0.27 5.99 -9.76
C PHE A 168 0.17 6.30 -8.33
N SER A 169 -0.75 6.77 -7.53
CA SER A 169 -0.56 6.99 -6.10
C SER A 169 -1.49 6.08 -5.30
N ILE A 170 -0.94 5.30 -4.38
CA ILE A 170 -1.74 4.43 -3.51
C ILE A 170 -2.77 5.25 -2.74
N LYS A 171 -2.37 6.36 -2.14
CA LYS A 171 -3.28 7.21 -1.36
C LYS A 171 -4.42 7.79 -2.18
N MET A 172 -4.15 8.21 -3.42
CA MET A 172 -5.21 8.72 -4.31
C MET A 172 -6.14 7.61 -4.77
N ASN A 173 -5.58 6.45 -5.13
CA ASN A 173 -6.36 5.28 -5.52
C ASN A 173 -7.29 4.80 -4.38
N VAL A 174 -6.79 4.80 -3.14
CA VAL A 174 -7.59 4.48 -1.96
C VAL A 174 -8.68 5.52 -1.73
N LEU A 175 -8.37 6.82 -1.88
CA LEU A 175 -9.32 7.91 -1.69
C LEU A 175 -10.48 7.83 -2.70
N GLU A 176 -10.18 7.64 -3.98
CA GLU A 176 -11.15 7.54 -5.07
C GLU A 176 -12.07 6.33 -4.91
N ASN A 177 -11.55 5.23 -4.35
CA ASN A 177 -12.29 3.99 -4.16
C ASN A 177 -12.71 3.75 -2.70
N LEU A 178 -12.72 4.77 -1.87
CA LEU A 178 -12.99 4.70 -0.42
C LEU A 178 -14.33 4.00 -0.09
N GLN A 179 -15.34 4.19 -0.94
CA GLN A 179 -16.65 3.57 -0.80
C GLN A 179 -16.68 2.06 -1.14
N LYS A 180 -15.69 1.57 -1.89
CA LYS A 180 -15.55 0.15 -2.22
C LYS A 180 -14.78 -0.63 -1.16
N LEU A 181 -14.23 0.05 -0.14
CA LEU A 181 -13.47 -0.60 0.92
C LEU A 181 -14.38 -1.35 1.89
N GLU A 182 -14.02 -2.60 2.16
CA GLU A 182 -14.68 -3.43 3.15
C GLU A 182 -14.00 -3.24 4.51
N PHE A 183 -14.77 -2.75 5.48
CA PHE A 183 -14.30 -2.49 6.84
C PHE A 183 -14.82 -3.56 7.79
N ASN A 184 -13.91 -4.28 8.44
CA ASN A 184 -14.25 -5.36 9.38
C ASN A 184 -13.68 -5.07 10.77
N LYS A 185 -14.48 -5.35 11.81
CA LYS A 185 -14.03 -5.41 13.20
C LYS A 185 -13.35 -6.75 13.47
N ASN A 186 -12.37 -6.76 14.37
CA ASN A 186 -11.63 -7.97 14.76
C ASN A 186 -10.90 -8.66 13.59
N LEU A 187 -10.54 -7.88 12.56
CA LEU A 187 -9.82 -8.39 11.42
C LEU A 187 -8.40 -8.83 11.82
N ILE A 188 -8.03 -10.05 11.49
CA ILE A 188 -6.63 -10.50 11.58
C ILE A 188 -5.90 -9.93 10.37
N ILE A 189 -5.04 -8.93 10.60
CA ILE A 189 -4.24 -8.31 9.53
C ILE A 189 -3.07 -9.22 9.18
N LYS A 190 -3.09 -9.80 7.98
CA LYS A 190 -2.03 -10.69 7.47
C LYS A 190 -1.23 -9.98 6.39
N PRO A 191 0.01 -9.56 6.66
CA PRO A 191 0.90 -9.01 5.63
C PRO A 191 1.16 -10.02 4.51
N ILE A 192 1.27 -9.50 3.27
CA ILE A 192 1.58 -10.31 2.09
C ILE A 192 3.09 -10.28 1.86
N TYR A 193 3.70 -11.46 1.93
CA TYR A 193 5.12 -11.66 1.64
C TYR A 193 5.28 -12.38 0.31
N ILE A 194 6.14 -11.86 -0.55
CA ILE A 194 6.47 -12.50 -1.82
C ILE A 194 7.89 -13.06 -1.72
N SER A 195 7.98 -14.37 -1.69
CA SER A 195 9.21 -15.12 -1.98
C SER A 195 9.30 -15.39 -3.47
N ASN A 196 10.50 -15.67 -3.98
CA ASN A 196 10.84 -15.76 -5.41
C ASN A 196 9.97 -16.69 -6.27
N ASN A 197 8.96 -17.38 -5.72
CA ASN A 197 8.08 -18.33 -6.42
C ASN A 197 6.62 -18.28 -5.92
N SER A 198 6.13 -17.18 -5.39
CA SER A 198 4.76 -17.15 -4.86
C SER A 198 3.73 -16.76 -5.91
N ILE A 199 2.99 -17.77 -6.36
CA ILE A 199 1.65 -17.58 -6.92
C ILE A 199 0.74 -17.32 -5.72
N LEU A 200 0.07 -16.18 -5.68
CA LEU A 200 -0.93 -15.91 -4.65
C LEU A 200 -2.26 -16.54 -5.08
N ASN A 201 -2.68 -17.55 -4.36
CA ASN A 201 -4.05 -18.10 -4.41
C ASN A 201 -5.03 -17.18 -3.68
#